data_5af089925a44ec7e4868c8b45971e93a
#
_entry.id   5af089925a44ec7e4868c8b45971e93a
#
_cell.length_a   1.000
_cell.length_b   1.000
_cell.length_c   1.000
_cell.angle_alpha   90.00
_cell.angle_beta   90.00
_cell.angle_gamma   90.00
#
_symmetry.space_group_name_H-M   'P 1'
#
loop_
_entity.id
_entity.type
_entity.pdbx_description
1 polymer ?
#
loop_
_entity_poly.entity_id
_entity_poly.type
_entity_poly.pdbx_seq_one_letter_code
_entity_poly.pdbx_strand_id
1 'polypeptide(L)'
;RMNTSAGMLDRFVNAGIRYFSTANNHCYDYDEAGLLATLDELDRRGAAHSGTNRSPQEQTQALVLDVGGVRVAELSATFDLNDRAYEKKWLLNEVRFNDTPCDFTLIEQLIASAKAQKADIITLHAHWGWEFELYPKTVEYAHKLAEMGVDVIVGTHPHVSQPMEKYTYTQNGEQRSCLIFYSLGDFVSFHPQSRDSRITYVPRYTLAKG
;
A
#
# COMPACT_ATOMS: atom_id res chain seq x y z
N ARG A 1 -8.72 -18.44 5.29
CA ARG A 1 -8.79 -17.96 3.90
C ARG A 1 -9.88 -16.90 3.78
N MET A 2 -9.51 -15.75 3.24
CA MET A 2 -10.44 -14.64 3.01
C MET A 2 -10.79 -14.55 1.52
N ASN A 3 -12.06 -14.26 1.23
CA ASN A 3 -12.53 -14.00 -0.12
C ASN A 3 -13.76 -13.11 -0.08
N THR A 4 -14.01 -12.39 -1.17
CA THR A 4 -15.22 -11.59 -1.32
C THR A 4 -15.86 -11.86 -2.68
N SER A 5 -17.14 -11.54 -2.81
CA SER A 5 -17.83 -11.68 -4.09
C SER A 5 -17.43 -10.56 -5.05
N ALA A 6 -17.43 -10.85 -6.35
CA ALA A 6 -17.22 -9.85 -7.40
C ALA A 6 -18.21 -8.67 -7.29
N GLY A 7 -19.43 -8.90 -6.80
CA GLY A 7 -20.42 -7.85 -6.55
C GLY A 7 -20.00 -6.82 -5.48
N MET A 8 -19.06 -7.16 -4.59
CA MET A 8 -18.50 -6.17 -3.65
C MET A 8 -17.62 -5.16 -4.41
N LEU A 9 -16.80 -5.62 -5.36
CA LEU A 9 -16.01 -4.73 -6.23
C LEU A 9 -16.91 -3.80 -7.04
N ASP A 10 -18.05 -4.29 -7.56
CA ASP A 10 -19.01 -3.45 -8.27
C ASP A 10 -19.50 -2.28 -7.39
N ARG A 11 -19.76 -2.54 -6.13
CA ARG A 11 -20.21 -1.50 -5.17
C ARG A 11 -19.13 -0.45 -4.95
N PHE A 12 -17.88 -0.85 -4.77
CA PHE A 12 -16.76 0.08 -4.59
C PHE A 12 -16.52 0.94 -5.84
N VAL A 13 -16.49 0.33 -7.02
CA VAL A 13 -16.28 1.04 -8.28
C VAL A 13 -17.45 2.00 -8.57
N ASN A 14 -18.70 1.56 -8.31
CA ASN A 14 -19.88 2.43 -8.46
C ASN A 14 -19.90 3.58 -7.44
N ALA A 15 -19.31 3.39 -6.26
CA ALA A 15 -19.10 4.45 -5.27
C ALA A 15 -17.97 5.44 -5.66
N GLY A 16 -17.26 5.20 -6.75
CA GLY A 16 -16.22 6.09 -7.27
C GLY A 16 -14.79 5.68 -6.93
N ILE A 17 -14.56 4.53 -6.30
CA ILE A 17 -13.21 4.03 -6.04
C ILE A 17 -12.60 3.57 -7.37
N ARG A 18 -11.37 4.04 -7.68
CA ARG A 18 -10.71 3.80 -8.96
C ARG A 18 -9.37 3.11 -8.84
N TYR A 19 -8.82 3.02 -7.64
CA TYR A 19 -7.56 2.35 -7.35
C TYR A 19 -7.70 1.41 -6.16
N PHE A 20 -7.02 0.26 -6.24
CA PHE A 20 -6.97 -0.78 -5.21
C PHE A 20 -5.53 -1.20 -4.93
N SER A 21 -5.11 -1.06 -3.68
CA SER A 21 -3.90 -1.72 -3.17
C SER A 21 -4.21 -3.20 -2.99
N THR A 22 -3.48 -4.08 -3.69
CA THR A 22 -3.74 -5.53 -3.69
C THR A 22 -2.76 -6.32 -2.84
N ALA A 23 -1.63 -5.72 -2.41
CA ALA A 23 -0.67 -6.36 -1.52
C ALA A 23 -1.17 -6.34 -0.08
N ASN A 24 -1.50 -7.50 0.47
CA ASN A 24 -1.83 -7.74 1.88
C ASN A 24 -1.53 -9.20 2.24
N ASN A 25 -1.53 -9.53 3.53
CA ASN A 25 -1.19 -10.86 4.02
C ASN A 25 -2.17 -11.98 3.61
N HIS A 26 -3.33 -11.62 3.03
CA HIS A 26 -4.35 -12.55 2.52
C HIS A 26 -4.44 -12.62 0.98
N CYS A 27 -3.63 -11.84 0.25
CA CYS A 27 -3.74 -11.78 -1.21
C CYS A 27 -3.37 -13.11 -1.92
N TYR A 28 -2.73 -14.03 -1.21
CA TYR A 28 -2.36 -15.35 -1.71
C TYR A 28 -3.16 -16.50 -1.05
N ASP A 29 -4.28 -16.23 -0.41
CA ASP A 29 -5.11 -17.20 0.29
C ASP A 29 -5.69 -18.30 -0.61
N TYR A 30 -5.85 -18.01 -1.88
CA TYR A 30 -6.29 -18.93 -2.94
C TYR A 30 -5.22 -19.15 -4.00
N ASP A 31 -3.95 -19.07 -3.59
CA ASP A 31 -2.76 -19.31 -4.39
C ASP A 31 -2.67 -18.36 -5.63
N GLU A 32 -1.82 -18.65 -6.60
CA GLU A 32 -1.66 -17.87 -7.83
C GLU A 32 -2.97 -17.66 -8.58
N ALA A 33 -3.80 -18.70 -8.65
CA ALA A 33 -5.07 -18.62 -9.36
C ALA A 33 -6.04 -17.58 -8.76
N GLY A 34 -6.14 -17.51 -7.44
CA GLY A 34 -6.98 -16.52 -6.75
C GLY A 34 -6.43 -15.10 -6.88
N LEU A 35 -5.11 -14.95 -6.80
CA LEU A 35 -4.44 -13.68 -7.03
C LEU A 35 -4.72 -13.16 -8.43
N LEU A 36 -4.47 -13.95 -9.47
CA LEU A 36 -4.70 -13.57 -10.86
C LEU A 36 -6.19 -13.28 -11.15
N ALA A 37 -7.10 -14.10 -10.61
CA ALA A 37 -8.55 -13.86 -10.74
C ALA A 37 -8.97 -12.51 -10.12
N THR A 38 -8.33 -12.08 -9.02
CA THR A 38 -8.57 -10.76 -8.41
C THR A 38 -8.16 -9.64 -9.37
N LEU A 39 -6.99 -9.76 -10.00
CA LEU A 39 -6.50 -8.77 -10.96
C LEU A 39 -7.43 -8.70 -12.19
N ASP A 40 -7.87 -9.85 -12.72
CA ASP A 40 -8.80 -9.91 -13.85
C ASP A 40 -10.14 -9.24 -13.52
N GLU A 41 -10.65 -9.42 -12.30
CA GLU A 41 -11.88 -8.78 -11.85
C GLU A 41 -11.74 -7.26 -11.70
N LEU A 42 -10.57 -6.75 -11.29
CA LEU A 42 -10.28 -5.32 -11.22
C LEU A 42 -10.16 -4.72 -12.64
N ASP A 43 -9.39 -5.36 -13.52
CA ASP A 43 -9.22 -4.92 -14.92
C ASP A 43 -10.55 -4.86 -15.67
N ARG A 44 -11.40 -5.87 -15.51
CA ARG A 44 -12.72 -5.91 -16.13
C ARG A 44 -13.61 -4.73 -15.75
N ARG A 45 -13.33 -4.10 -14.62
CA ARG A 45 -14.02 -2.90 -14.12
C ARG A 45 -13.31 -1.59 -14.42
N GLY A 46 -12.15 -1.65 -15.08
CA GLY A 46 -11.30 -0.48 -15.31
C GLY A 46 -10.74 0.12 -14.02
N ALA A 47 -10.59 -0.69 -12.98
CA ALA A 47 -10.01 -0.27 -11.72
C ALA A 47 -8.50 -0.48 -11.75
N ALA A 48 -7.74 0.58 -11.46
CA ALA A 48 -6.30 0.51 -11.33
C ALA A 48 -5.90 -0.25 -10.06
N HIS A 49 -4.77 -0.92 -10.09
CA HIS A 49 -4.29 -1.70 -8.94
C HIS A 49 -2.77 -1.79 -8.92
N SER A 50 -2.18 -1.99 -7.75
CA SER A 50 -0.75 -2.29 -7.60
C SER A 50 -0.50 -3.17 -6.37
N GLY A 51 0.65 -3.87 -6.36
CA GLY A 51 1.11 -4.70 -5.25
C GLY A 51 1.11 -6.18 -5.52
N THR A 52 0.25 -6.67 -6.42
CA THR A 52 0.30 -8.02 -6.99
C THR A 52 0.45 -7.93 -8.50
N ASN A 53 1.13 -8.88 -9.14
CA ASN A 53 1.66 -8.73 -10.48
C ASN A 53 1.44 -9.99 -11.33
N ARG A 54 1.44 -9.83 -12.66
CA ARG A 54 1.38 -10.93 -13.64
C ARG A 54 2.72 -11.28 -14.24
N SER A 55 3.74 -10.45 -13.99
CA SER A 55 5.08 -10.65 -14.55
C SER A 55 6.16 -10.00 -13.67
N PRO A 56 7.45 -10.42 -13.83
CA PRO A 56 8.57 -9.74 -13.18
C PRO A 56 8.69 -8.25 -13.56
N GLN A 57 8.28 -7.89 -14.77
CA GLN A 57 8.31 -6.51 -15.26
C GLN A 57 7.27 -5.65 -14.53
N GLU A 58 6.06 -6.16 -14.32
CA GLU A 58 5.03 -5.45 -13.54
C GLU A 58 5.49 -5.19 -12.11
N GLN A 59 6.18 -6.15 -11.46
CA GLN A 59 6.65 -6.00 -10.08
C GLN A 59 7.53 -4.76 -9.88
N THR A 60 8.36 -4.45 -10.86
CA THR A 60 9.35 -3.35 -10.76
C THR A 60 8.89 -2.06 -11.44
N GLN A 61 7.70 -2.08 -12.05
CA GLN A 61 7.13 -0.92 -12.71
C GLN A 61 6.08 -0.24 -11.81
N ALA A 62 6.33 1.01 -11.43
CA ALA A 62 5.36 1.79 -10.68
C ALA A 62 4.11 2.08 -11.53
N LEU A 63 2.94 1.93 -10.93
CA LEU A 63 1.69 2.43 -11.51
C LEU A 63 1.64 3.95 -11.34
N VAL A 64 1.52 4.69 -12.43
CA VAL A 64 1.37 6.16 -12.40
C VAL A 64 0.03 6.55 -13.00
N LEU A 65 -0.79 7.24 -12.22
CA LEU A 65 -2.12 7.73 -12.59
C LEU A 65 -2.10 9.24 -12.77
N ASP A 66 -2.84 9.76 -13.75
CA ASP A 66 -3.13 11.19 -13.85
C ASP A 66 -4.41 11.50 -13.04
N VAL A 67 -4.26 12.30 -12.01
CA VAL A 67 -5.35 12.72 -11.13
C VAL A 67 -5.50 14.24 -11.26
N GLY A 68 -6.29 14.67 -12.23
CA GLY A 68 -6.54 16.11 -12.45
C GLY A 68 -5.30 16.90 -12.83
N GLY A 69 -4.39 16.31 -13.61
CA GLY A 69 -3.14 16.91 -14.06
C GLY A 69 -1.95 16.71 -13.10
N VAL A 70 -2.16 16.03 -11.96
CA VAL A 70 -1.10 15.59 -11.05
C VAL A 70 -0.81 14.11 -11.31
N ARG A 71 0.44 13.78 -11.61
CA ARG A 71 0.89 12.40 -11.85
C ARG A 71 1.22 11.74 -10.52
N VAL A 72 0.37 10.82 -10.08
CA VAL A 72 0.51 10.13 -8.79
C VAL A 72 0.99 8.70 -9.03
N ALA A 73 2.13 8.33 -8.47
CA ALA A 73 2.57 6.95 -8.42
C ALA A 73 1.96 6.25 -7.21
N GLU A 74 1.29 5.13 -7.46
CA GLU A 74 0.63 4.32 -6.43
C GLU A 74 1.40 3.01 -6.24
N LEU A 75 2.26 2.98 -5.23
CA LEU A 75 3.03 1.81 -4.82
C LEU A 75 2.26 1.03 -3.75
N SER A 76 2.42 -0.30 -3.74
CA SER A 76 1.80 -1.14 -2.72
C SER A 76 2.70 -2.32 -2.39
N ALA A 77 2.83 -2.64 -1.09
CA ALA A 77 3.62 -3.77 -0.60
C ALA A 77 3.07 -4.32 0.71
N THR A 78 3.31 -5.60 0.98
CA THR A 78 2.94 -6.29 2.23
C THR A 78 4.15 -6.88 2.93
N PHE A 79 4.06 -6.97 4.26
CA PHE A 79 5.14 -7.53 5.07
C PHE A 79 5.22 -9.05 5.04
N ASP A 80 4.11 -9.75 4.77
CA ASP A 80 4.02 -11.21 4.88
C ASP A 80 2.81 -11.76 4.11
N LEU A 81 2.70 -13.10 4.07
CA LEU A 81 1.60 -13.89 3.51
C LEU A 81 1.06 -14.93 4.50
N ASN A 82 1.10 -14.67 5.80
CA ASN A 82 0.68 -15.63 6.83
C ASN A 82 1.37 -17.01 6.66
N ASP A 83 2.72 -16.99 6.55
CA ASP A 83 3.58 -18.16 6.38
C ASP A 83 3.33 -18.99 5.10
N ARG A 84 2.60 -18.43 4.12
CA ARG A 84 2.40 -19.13 2.84
C ARG A 84 3.66 -19.06 1.98
N ALA A 85 4.13 -20.22 1.55
CA ALA A 85 5.20 -20.31 0.57
C ALA A 85 4.66 -20.10 -0.86
N TYR A 86 5.42 -19.38 -1.68
CA TYR A 86 5.15 -19.22 -3.10
C TYR A 86 6.48 -19.18 -3.87
N GLU A 87 6.47 -19.71 -5.09
CA GLU A 87 7.71 -19.87 -5.88
C GLU A 87 8.04 -18.60 -6.67
N LYS A 88 7.05 -18.03 -7.36
CA LYS A 88 7.23 -16.89 -8.25
C LYS A 88 7.25 -15.58 -7.44
N LYS A 89 8.42 -15.19 -6.95
CA LYS A 89 8.57 -14.02 -6.06
C LYS A 89 8.09 -12.69 -6.67
N TRP A 90 7.95 -12.63 -7.97
CA TRP A 90 7.40 -11.47 -8.65
C TRP A 90 5.88 -11.32 -8.58
N LEU A 91 5.12 -12.38 -8.22
CA LEU A 91 3.66 -12.30 -8.09
C LEU A 91 3.21 -11.23 -7.08
N LEU A 92 4.06 -10.89 -6.13
CA LEU A 92 3.71 -10.04 -5.01
C LEU A 92 4.85 -9.10 -4.64
N ASN A 93 4.50 -7.88 -4.28
CA ASN A 93 5.41 -6.93 -3.65
C ASN A 93 5.51 -7.24 -2.16
N GLU A 94 6.32 -8.26 -1.81
CA GLU A 94 6.64 -8.59 -0.44
C GLU A 94 7.86 -7.79 0.00
N VAL A 95 7.70 -6.99 1.06
CA VAL A 95 8.76 -6.24 1.73
C VAL A 95 8.61 -6.47 3.21
N ARG A 96 9.53 -7.20 3.80
CA ARG A 96 9.48 -7.69 5.18
C ARG A 96 9.59 -6.54 6.20
N PHE A 97 8.63 -5.61 6.18
CA PHE A 97 8.60 -4.43 7.04
C PHE A 97 8.69 -4.72 8.53
N ASN A 98 8.32 -5.92 8.95
CA ASN A 98 8.37 -6.31 10.37
C ASN A 98 9.73 -6.92 10.76
N ASP A 99 10.62 -7.19 9.80
CA ASP A 99 11.95 -7.74 10.04
C ASP A 99 12.97 -6.63 10.37
N THR A 100 14.07 -7.02 11.01
CA THR A 100 15.19 -6.13 11.32
C THR A 100 16.51 -6.83 11.00
N PRO A 101 17.28 -6.31 10.03
CA PRO A 101 16.96 -5.19 9.14
C PRO A 101 15.91 -5.53 8.09
N CYS A 102 15.17 -4.51 7.61
CA CYS A 102 14.29 -4.64 6.46
C CYS A 102 15.06 -4.33 5.17
N ASP A 103 14.84 -5.15 4.13
CA ASP A 103 15.35 -4.88 2.78
C ASP A 103 14.34 -4.05 1.98
N PHE A 104 14.72 -2.83 1.61
CA PHE A 104 13.89 -1.90 0.85
C PHE A 104 14.19 -1.89 -0.66
N THR A 105 15.03 -2.81 -1.17
CA THR A 105 15.47 -2.82 -2.58
C THR A 105 14.31 -2.74 -3.57
N LEU A 106 13.22 -3.46 -3.33
CA LEU A 106 12.03 -3.40 -4.19
C LEU A 106 11.37 -2.02 -4.17
N ILE A 107 11.27 -1.39 -3.00
CA ILE A 107 10.71 -0.03 -2.89
C ILE A 107 11.62 0.98 -3.60
N GLU A 108 12.93 0.85 -3.49
CA GLU A 108 13.89 1.71 -4.21
C GLU A 108 13.70 1.61 -5.73
N GLN A 109 13.53 0.39 -6.26
CA GLN A 109 13.25 0.15 -7.68
C GLN A 109 11.93 0.80 -8.11
N LEU A 110 10.87 0.65 -7.33
CA LEU A 110 9.55 1.24 -7.61
C LEU A 110 9.60 2.77 -7.56
N ILE A 111 10.30 3.37 -6.58
CA ILE A 111 10.52 4.82 -6.51
C ILE A 111 11.31 5.30 -7.73
N ALA A 112 12.36 4.58 -8.14
CA ALA A 112 13.13 4.92 -9.34
C ALA A 112 12.25 4.85 -10.60
N SER A 113 11.42 3.82 -10.73
CA SER A 113 10.44 3.68 -11.82
C SER A 113 9.41 4.82 -11.84
N ALA A 114 8.89 5.23 -10.66
CA ALA A 114 7.96 6.36 -10.54
C ALA A 114 8.61 7.67 -11.01
N LYS A 115 9.84 7.94 -10.57
CA LYS A 115 10.62 9.13 -10.98
C LYS A 115 10.92 9.12 -12.48
N ALA A 116 11.31 7.97 -13.06
CA ALA A 116 11.55 7.83 -14.51
C ALA A 116 10.27 8.11 -15.33
N GLN A 117 9.12 7.78 -14.79
CA GLN A 117 7.81 8.08 -15.37
C GLN A 117 7.33 9.50 -15.04
N LYS A 118 8.15 10.34 -14.40
CA LYS A 118 7.83 11.73 -14.03
C LYS A 118 6.59 11.85 -13.14
N ALA A 119 6.48 10.97 -12.14
CA ALA A 119 5.48 11.14 -11.10
C ALA A 119 5.75 12.43 -10.31
N ASP A 120 4.70 13.19 -10.04
CA ASP A 120 4.76 14.41 -9.23
C ASP A 120 4.70 14.06 -7.73
N ILE A 121 3.98 12.97 -7.39
CA ILE A 121 3.75 12.48 -6.03
C ILE A 121 3.94 10.96 -6.02
N ILE A 122 4.55 10.45 -4.97
CA ILE A 122 4.71 9.00 -4.73
C ILE A 122 3.97 8.61 -3.46
N THR A 123 2.92 7.80 -3.60
CA THR A 123 2.18 7.20 -2.50
C THR A 123 2.61 5.75 -2.30
N LEU A 124 2.80 5.32 -1.06
CA LEU A 124 3.05 3.93 -0.70
C LEU A 124 1.92 3.41 0.20
N HIS A 125 1.20 2.41 -0.27
CA HIS A 125 0.26 1.63 0.53
C HIS A 125 1.03 0.48 1.18
N ALA A 126 1.30 0.61 2.48
CA ALA A 126 2.10 -0.33 3.26
C ALA A 126 1.19 -1.18 4.16
N HIS A 127 1.10 -2.47 3.85
CA HIS A 127 0.45 -3.44 4.72
C HIS A 127 1.49 -4.01 5.69
N TRP A 128 1.54 -3.49 6.94
CA TRP A 128 2.66 -3.62 7.85
C TRP A 128 2.31 -3.54 9.33
N GLY A 129 3.31 -3.69 10.18
CA GLY A 129 3.19 -3.50 11.62
C GLY A 129 2.64 -4.73 12.35
N TRP A 130 2.16 -4.51 13.56
CA TRP A 130 1.58 -5.53 14.43
C TRP A 130 0.11 -5.24 14.69
N GLU A 131 -0.68 -6.28 14.87
CA GLU A 131 -2.09 -6.15 15.22
C GLU A 131 -2.25 -5.35 16.52
N PHE A 132 -3.15 -4.37 16.48
CA PHE A 132 -3.62 -3.56 17.61
C PHE A 132 -2.60 -2.58 18.22
N GLU A 133 -1.33 -2.59 17.81
CA GLU A 133 -0.28 -1.75 18.40
C GLU A 133 0.56 -1.02 17.35
N LEU A 134 0.95 0.23 17.66
CA LEU A 134 1.95 0.93 16.85
C LEU A 134 3.35 0.50 17.29
N TYR A 135 4.00 -0.26 16.45
CA TYR A 135 5.34 -0.75 16.72
C TYR A 135 6.41 0.32 16.43
N PRO A 136 7.37 0.58 17.34
CA PRO A 136 8.36 1.64 17.15
C PRO A 136 9.18 1.51 15.86
N LYS A 137 9.46 0.28 15.42
CA LYS A 137 10.19 0.02 14.18
C LYS A 137 9.39 0.46 12.95
N THR A 138 8.06 0.38 12.99
CA THR A 138 7.20 0.89 11.92
C THR A 138 7.36 2.40 11.75
N VAL A 139 7.52 3.14 12.85
CA VAL A 139 7.78 4.59 12.81
C VAL A 139 9.13 4.88 12.18
N GLU A 140 10.19 4.17 12.62
CA GLU A 140 11.54 4.30 12.03
C GLU A 140 11.54 4.04 10.52
N TYR A 141 10.86 2.98 10.09
CA TYR A 141 10.80 2.64 8.67
C TYR A 141 9.92 3.60 7.85
N ALA A 142 8.85 4.15 8.45
CA ALA A 142 8.07 5.20 7.81
C ALA A 142 8.92 6.44 7.50
N HIS A 143 9.72 6.89 8.47
CA HIS A 143 10.64 8.02 8.27
C HIS A 143 11.70 7.71 7.22
N LYS A 144 12.29 6.50 7.24
CA LYS A 144 13.24 6.06 6.22
C LYS A 144 12.63 6.06 4.81
N LEU A 145 11.41 5.54 4.66
CA LEU A 145 10.68 5.53 3.38
C LEU A 145 10.39 6.95 2.87
N ALA A 146 10.05 7.88 3.77
CA ALA A 146 9.89 9.29 3.43
C ALA A 146 11.20 9.88 2.89
N GLU A 147 12.33 9.64 3.57
CA GLU A 147 13.66 10.10 3.16
C GLU A 147 14.14 9.46 1.83
N MET A 148 13.63 8.28 1.45
CA MET A 148 13.84 7.65 0.15
C MET A 148 13.05 8.35 -0.97
N GLY A 149 12.03 9.15 -0.62
CA GLY A 149 11.24 9.94 -1.56
C GLY A 149 9.78 9.54 -1.69
N VAL A 150 9.21 8.89 -0.69
CA VAL A 150 7.76 8.68 -0.59
C VAL A 150 7.12 9.93 0.02
N ASP A 151 6.09 10.47 -0.63
CA ASP A 151 5.39 11.69 -0.20
C ASP A 151 4.19 11.41 0.70
N VAL A 152 3.54 10.25 0.49
CA VAL A 152 2.39 9.80 1.30
C VAL A 152 2.54 8.32 1.63
N ILE A 153 2.37 7.96 2.90
CA ILE A 153 2.32 6.55 3.35
C ILE A 153 0.93 6.27 3.90
N VAL A 154 0.28 5.24 3.37
CA VAL A 154 -1.03 4.76 3.81
C VAL A 154 -0.87 3.36 4.39
N GLY A 155 -0.82 3.29 5.71
CA GLY A 155 -0.65 2.03 6.45
C GLY A 155 -1.97 1.28 6.66
N THR A 156 -1.87 -0.04 6.62
CA THR A 156 -2.95 -1.00 6.90
C THR A 156 -2.37 -2.23 7.61
N HIS A 157 -3.17 -3.18 8.03
CA HIS A 157 -2.90 -4.41 8.76
C HIS A 157 -3.20 -4.36 10.26
N PRO A 158 -2.83 -3.31 11.06
CA PRO A 158 -3.02 -3.36 12.51
C PRO A 158 -4.47 -3.50 12.99
N HIS A 159 -5.46 -3.42 12.12
CA HIS A 159 -6.89 -3.55 12.42
C HIS A 159 -7.45 -2.49 13.39
N VAL A 160 -6.65 -1.55 13.82
CA VAL A 160 -7.02 -0.39 14.63
C VAL A 160 -6.51 0.88 13.96
N SER A 161 -7.23 1.98 14.14
CA SER A 161 -6.73 3.29 13.72
C SER A 161 -5.51 3.68 14.56
N GLN A 162 -4.40 3.99 13.88
CA GLN A 162 -3.16 4.46 14.51
C GLN A 162 -2.94 5.94 14.18
N PRO A 163 -2.03 6.63 14.87
CA PRO A 163 -1.76 8.05 14.63
C PRO A 163 -1.46 8.38 13.17
N MET A 164 -1.67 9.64 12.80
CA MET A 164 -1.17 10.23 11.58
C MET A 164 -0.09 11.25 11.90
N GLU A 165 0.86 11.41 11.00
CA GLU A 165 2.00 12.31 11.17
C GLU A 165 2.28 13.07 9.88
N LYS A 166 2.65 14.34 9.99
CA LYS A 166 3.37 15.07 8.95
C LYS A 166 4.84 15.08 9.31
N TYR A 167 5.58 14.11 8.82
CA TYR A 167 7.02 14.01 9.01
C TYR A 167 7.73 15.03 8.13
N THR A 168 8.56 15.89 8.74
CA THR A 168 9.33 16.90 8.04
C THR A 168 10.82 16.62 8.19
N TYR A 169 11.57 16.66 7.10
CA TYR A 169 12.99 16.37 7.05
C TYR A 169 13.71 17.28 6.07
N THR A 170 15.03 17.33 6.14
CA THR A 170 15.86 18.09 5.21
C THR A 170 16.59 17.14 4.27
N GLN A 171 16.47 17.34 2.97
CA GLN A 171 17.18 16.57 1.96
C GLN A 171 17.82 17.53 0.93
N ASN A 172 19.12 17.40 0.74
CA ASN A 172 19.91 18.26 -0.19
C ASN A 172 19.74 19.77 0.09
N GLY A 173 19.54 20.16 1.37
CA GLY A 173 19.35 21.55 1.78
C GLY A 173 17.92 22.07 1.63
N GLU A 174 17.00 21.27 1.11
CA GLU A 174 15.57 21.61 0.97
C GLU A 174 14.73 20.92 2.05
N GLN A 175 13.76 21.63 2.59
CA GLN A 175 12.79 21.06 3.52
C GLN A 175 11.74 20.27 2.73
N ARG A 176 11.55 19.02 3.14
CA ARG A 176 10.55 18.11 2.58
C ARG A 176 9.62 17.59 3.65
N SER A 177 8.47 17.07 3.25
CA SER A 177 7.56 16.43 4.19
C SER A 177 6.85 15.24 3.56
N CYS A 178 6.57 14.24 4.40
CA CYS A 178 5.76 13.08 4.06
C CYS A 178 4.52 13.06 4.97
N LEU A 179 3.37 12.76 4.41
CA LEU A 179 2.15 12.53 5.17
C LEU A 179 2.04 11.02 5.46
N ILE A 180 2.02 10.66 6.75
CA ILE A 180 2.04 9.26 7.18
C ILE A 180 0.74 8.96 7.93
N PHE A 181 0.02 7.94 7.46
CA PHE A 181 -1.08 7.28 8.16
C PHE A 181 -0.57 5.90 8.57
N TYR A 182 -0.27 5.69 9.86
CA TYR A 182 0.32 4.42 10.31
C TYR A 182 -0.63 3.24 10.16
N SER A 183 -1.92 3.43 10.41
CA SER A 183 -2.99 2.49 10.06
C SER A 183 -4.33 3.21 10.01
N LEU A 184 -5.12 2.91 8.98
CA LEU A 184 -6.48 3.44 8.84
C LEU A 184 -7.50 2.72 9.72
N GLY A 185 -7.18 1.51 10.22
CA GLY A 185 -8.13 0.61 10.84
C GLY A 185 -8.96 -0.21 9.83
N ASP A 186 -9.96 -0.91 10.32
CA ASP A 186 -10.85 -1.75 9.51
C ASP A 186 -12.00 -0.94 8.91
N PHE A 187 -12.14 -0.95 7.58
CA PHE A 187 -13.20 -0.21 6.90
C PHE A 187 -14.58 -0.87 7.01
N VAL A 188 -14.65 -2.19 6.84
CA VAL A 188 -15.91 -2.96 6.82
C VAL A 188 -15.90 -4.21 7.71
N SER A 189 -14.89 -4.38 8.52
CA SER A 189 -14.79 -5.50 9.47
C SER A 189 -14.43 -5.00 10.86
N PHE A 190 -14.43 -5.91 11.82
CA PHE A 190 -13.89 -5.65 13.15
C PHE A 190 -13.37 -6.94 13.76
N HIS A 191 -12.40 -6.81 14.64
CA HIS A 191 -11.87 -7.91 15.43
C HIS A 191 -12.56 -7.94 16.80
N PRO A 192 -13.22 -9.05 17.18
CA PRO A 192 -13.88 -9.14 18.50
C PRO A 192 -12.89 -9.00 19.66
N GLN A 193 -11.61 -9.27 19.44
CA GLN A 193 -10.55 -9.16 20.44
C GLN A 193 -10.18 -7.70 20.77
N SER A 194 -10.45 -6.77 19.87
CA SER A 194 -10.14 -5.35 20.07
C SER A 194 -11.36 -4.47 19.87
N ARG A 195 -11.74 -3.72 20.91
CA ARG A 195 -12.80 -2.71 20.82
C ARG A 195 -12.46 -1.61 19.81
N ASP A 196 -11.19 -1.25 19.72
CA ASP A 196 -10.70 -0.13 18.90
C ASP A 196 -10.73 -0.47 17.39
N SER A 197 -10.83 -1.77 17.02
CA SER A 197 -11.01 -2.19 15.62
C SER A 197 -12.38 -1.78 15.03
N ARG A 198 -13.30 -1.25 15.85
CA ARG A 198 -14.60 -0.69 15.41
C ARG A 198 -14.51 0.75 14.91
N ILE A 199 -13.31 1.36 15.01
CA ILE A 199 -13.08 2.74 14.63
C ILE A 199 -12.14 2.75 13.45
N THR A 200 -12.57 3.40 12.36
CA THR A 200 -11.73 3.68 11.20
C THR A 200 -11.83 5.15 10.82
N TYR A 201 -10.87 5.65 10.09
CA TYR A 201 -10.99 6.95 9.46
C TYR A 201 -10.70 6.86 7.97
N VAL A 202 -11.35 7.71 7.19
CA VAL A 202 -11.15 7.84 5.76
C VAL A 202 -10.52 9.22 5.52
N PRO A 203 -9.20 9.28 5.35
CA PRO A 203 -8.52 10.56 5.16
C PRO A 203 -8.89 11.17 3.81
N ARG A 204 -9.06 12.48 3.80
CA ARG A 204 -9.14 13.27 2.59
C ARG A 204 -8.03 14.31 2.59
N TYR A 205 -7.19 14.29 1.58
CA TYR A 205 -6.11 15.26 1.42
C TYR A 205 -6.07 15.78 -0.03
N THR A 206 -5.51 16.96 -0.20
CA THR A 206 -5.35 17.59 -1.51
C THR A 206 -3.89 17.51 -1.91
N LEU A 207 -3.63 17.00 -3.12
CA LEU A 207 -2.32 17.02 -3.75
C LEU A 207 -2.24 18.24 -4.67
N ALA A 208 -1.12 18.96 -4.61
CA ALA A 208 -0.86 20.09 -5.49
C ALA A 208 0.59 20.04 -5.95
N LYS A 209 0.84 20.48 -7.20
CA LYS A 209 2.20 20.77 -7.65
C LYS A 209 2.68 22.04 -6.94
N GLY A 210 3.90 21.98 -6.40
CA GLY A 210 4.59 23.13 -5.83
C GLY A 210 5.13 24.06 -6.93
#